data_7deb4fda861eb32f3dd50092b63e488b
#
_entry.id   7deb4fda861eb32f3dd50092b63e488b
#
_cell.length_a   1.000
_cell.length_b   1.000
_cell.length_c   1.000
_cell.angle_alpha   90.00
_cell.angle_beta   90.00
_cell.angle_gamma   90.00
#
_symmetry.space_group_name_H-M   'P 1'
#
loop_
_entity.id
_entity.type
_entity.pdbx_description
1 polymer ?
#
loop_
_entity_poly.entity_id
_entity_poly.type
_entity_poly.pdbx_seq_one_letter_code
_entity_poly.pdbx_strand_id
1 'polypeptide(L)'
;NGQTKSGLYSLFIPMEWNYEGFIDEYGDPVFNNPSNDVFGPDGELIDYGIIDHWNNEAEGLKNDQDALNEFYKQFPRTEEHAFRDETKNSIFNLVKIYEQIDYNEEMSRTLGVTTGNFQWVNGIKDSQVIFYPDQKGRFKVSWVPPQQLQNRVILKNGVRYPGNEHIGSFGCDSYDISGTVDGEGSKGALHGLTKFSMEDAPANSFFLEYLSRPPTAEIFFEDVLMALVFYGMPILAENNKPRLLYYLRRRGYRGFSMNRPDKTWNKLSVAEKEIGGIPNSSEDIKQAHAAAIEMYIQEHVGHKGDGVYGN
;
A
#
# COMPACT_ATOMS: atom_id res chain seq x y z
N ASN A 1 1.09 2.98 -19.44
CA ASN A 1 1.25 2.84 -20.89
C ASN A 1 2.36 1.88 -21.34
N GLY A 2 3.15 1.28 -20.43
CA GLY A 2 4.12 0.22 -20.72
C GLY A 2 5.26 0.54 -21.72
N GLN A 3 5.31 1.77 -22.24
CA GLN A 3 6.30 2.14 -23.24
C GLN A 3 7.62 2.58 -22.58
N THR A 4 8.73 1.95 -22.95
CA THR A 4 10.07 2.33 -22.49
C THR A 4 10.57 3.60 -23.20
N LYS A 5 11.64 4.22 -22.67
CA LYS A 5 12.31 5.38 -23.31
C LYS A 5 12.82 5.08 -24.74
N SER A 6 13.08 3.82 -25.05
CA SER A 6 13.47 3.34 -26.38
C SER A 6 12.30 3.17 -27.35
N GLY A 7 11.06 3.43 -26.93
CA GLY A 7 9.86 3.22 -27.73
C GLY A 7 9.39 1.77 -27.79
N LEU A 8 10.00 0.87 -27.04
CA LEU A 8 9.59 -0.53 -26.94
C LEU A 8 8.44 -0.65 -25.93
N TYR A 9 7.55 -1.60 -26.17
CA TYR A 9 6.50 -1.99 -25.22
C TYR A 9 6.95 -3.23 -24.46
N SER A 10 6.68 -3.30 -23.16
CA SER A 10 6.76 -4.55 -22.42
C SER A 10 5.51 -5.38 -22.75
N LEU A 11 5.71 -6.65 -23.03
CA LEU A 11 4.66 -7.63 -23.19
C LEU A 11 4.89 -8.75 -22.18
N PHE A 12 3.96 -8.94 -21.27
CA PHE A 12 3.93 -10.10 -20.39
C PHE A 12 2.96 -11.13 -21.00
N ILE A 13 3.42 -12.37 -21.13
CA ILE A 13 2.60 -13.51 -21.57
C ILE A 13 2.50 -14.44 -20.36
N PRO A 14 1.33 -14.55 -19.73
CA PRO A 14 1.11 -15.50 -18.64
C PRO A 14 1.36 -16.94 -19.11
N MET A 15 1.82 -17.78 -18.18
CA MET A 15 2.21 -19.16 -18.50
C MET A 15 1.03 -20.00 -19.05
N GLU A 16 -0.19 -19.72 -18.65
CA GLU A 16 -1.38 -20.43 -19.09
C GLU A 16 -1.63 -20.36 -20.61
N TRP A 17 -0.98 -19.45 -21.32
CA TRP A 17 -1.08 -19.35 -22.77
C TRP A 17 -0.15 -20.29 -23.54
N ASN A 18 0.81 -20.89 -22.87
CA ASN A 18 1.82 -21.73 -23.53
C ASN A 18 2.33 -22.87 -22.63
N TYR A 19 1.44 -23.46 -21.84
CA TYR A 19 1.82 -24.57 -20.97
C TYR A 19 1.62 -25.90 -21.70
N GLU A 20 2.71 -26.62 -21.90
CA GLU A 20 2.71 -27.91 -22.59
C GLU A 20 1.81 -28.92 -21.89
N GLY A 21 1.02 -29.70 -22.67
CA GLY A 21 0.06 -30.65 -22.16
C GLY A 21 -1.34 -30.08 -21.87
N PHE A 22 -1.57 -28.78 -22.05
CA PHE A 22 -2.85 -28.12 -21.84
C PHE A 22 -3.29 -27.31 -23.07
N ILE A 23 -2.84 -27.73 -24.23
CA ILE A 23 -3.24 -27.14 -25.52
C ILE A 23 -4.06 -28.20 -26.27
N ASP A 24 -5.23 -27.81 -26.74
CA ASP A 24 -6.10 -28.74 -27.47
C ASP A 24 -5.63 -29.03 -28.91
N GLU A 25 -6.30 -29.92 -29.60
CA GLU A 25 -5.96 -30.30 -30.98
C GLU A 25 -6.07 -29.14 -31.99
N TYR A 26 -6.69 -28.02 -31.61
CA TYR A 26 -6.82 -26.81 -32.44
C TYR A 26 -5.75 -25.76 -32.11
N GLY A 27 -4.94 -25.97 -31.07
CA GLY A 27 -3.93 -25.06 -30.62
C GLY A 27 -4.39 -24.05 -29.59
N ASP A 28 -5.60 -24.21 -29.03
CA ASP A 28 -6.15 -23.32 -28.02
C ASP A 28 -5.83 -23.82 -26.60
N PRO A 29 -5.48 -22.93 -25.65
CA PRO A 29 -5.17 -23.31 -24.27
C PRO A 29 -6.43 -23.67 -23.48
N VAL A 30 -6.40 -24.77 -22.75
CA VAL A 30 -7.48 -25.25 -21.88
C VAL A 30 -7.32 -24.66 -20.49
N PHE A 31 -7.90 -23.47 -20.26
CA PHE A 31 -7.73 -22.72 -19.01
C PHE A 31 -8.44 -23.35 -17.80
N ASN A 32 -9.69 -23.70 -17.97
CA ASN A 32 -10.54 -24.25 -16.90
C ASN A 32 -10.85 -25.71 -17.19
N ASN A 33 -11.34 -26.43 -16.17
CA ASN A 33 -11.77 -27.80 -16.31
C ASN A 33 -12.82 -27.92 -17.42
N PRO A 34 -12.59 -28.73 -18.47
CA PRO A 34 -13.50 -28.82 -19.56
C PRO A 34 -14.78 -29.56 -19.11
N SER A 35 -15.94 -29.14 -19.66
CA SER A 35 -17.22 -29.80 -19.39
C SER A 35 -17.51 -30.96 -20.37
N ASN A 36 -16.71 -31.09 -21.43
CA ASN A 36 -16.75 -32.15 -22.43
C ASN A 36 -15.34 -32.69 -22.64
N ASP A 37 -15.23 -33.88 -23.26
CA ASP A 37 -13.95 -34.46 -23.63
C ASP A 37 -13.19 -33.51 -24.57
N VAL A 38 -12.00 -33.09 -24.15
CA VAL A 38 -11.08 -32.29 -24.92
C VAL A 38 -9.78 -33.07 -25.11
N PHE A 39 -9.28 -33.11 -26.33
CA PHE A 39 -8.09 -33.87 -26.67
C PHE A 39 -6.96 -32.93 -27.08
N GLY A 40 -5.77 -33.28 -26.65
CA GLY A 40 -4.53 -32.60 -27.07
C GLY A 40 -4.09 -33.01 -28.47
N PRO A 41 -3.02 -32.39 -29.00
CA PRO A 41 -2.52 -32.65 -30.38
C PRO A 41 -2.14 -34.11 -30.63
N ASP A 42 -1.70 -34.81 -29.60
CA ASP A 42 -1.30 -36.23 -29.66
C ASP A 42 -2.44 -37.20 -29.34
N GLY A 43 -3.67 -36.66 -29.16
CA GLY A 43 -4.85 -37.44 -28.88
C GLY A 43 -5.04 -37.88 -27.45
N GLU A 44 -4.24 -37.37 -26.51
CA GLU A 44 -4.43 -37.54 -25.07
C GLU A 44 -5.63 -36.73 -24.56
N LEU A 45 -6.38 -37.29 -23.61
CA LEU A 45 -7.49 -36.60 -22.98
C LEU A 45 -7.00 -35.55 -21.99
N ILE A 46 -7.49 -34.32 -22.13
CA ILE A 46 -7.26 -33.23 -21.17
C ILE A 46 -8.49 -33.14 -20.27
N ASP A 47 -8.41 -33.70 -19.08
CA ASP A 47 -9.52 -33.85 -18.13
C ASP A 47 -9.61 -32.72 -17.09
N TYR A 48 -8.61 -31.89 -16.98
CA TYR A 48 -8.60 -30.70 -16.10
C TYR A 48 -7.86 -29.53 -16.76
N GLY A 49 -8.15 -28.31 -16.29
CA GLY A 49 -7.58 -27.10 -16.85
C GLY A 49 -6.24 -26.72 -16.23
N ILE A 50 -5.48 -25.94 -16.97
CA ILE A 50 -4.14 -25.47 -16.56
C ILE A 50 -4.17 -24.65 -15.26
N ILE A 51 -5.26 -23.90 -14.99
CA ILE A 51 -5.39 -23.10 -13.77
C ILE A 51 -5.45 -24.01 -12.54
N ASP A 52 -6.22 -25.10 -12.61
CA ASP A 52 -6.30 -26.06 -11.50
C ASP A 52 -5.00 -26.85 -11.35
N HIS A 53 -4.35 -27.20 -12.47
CA HIS A 53 -3.03 -27.83 -12.44
C HIS A 53 -2.02 -26.93 -11.71
N TRP A 54 -1.90 -25.69 -12.13
CA TRP A 54 -0.98 -24.72 -11.52
C TRP A 54 -1.26 -24.50 -10.02
N ASN A 55 -2.53 -24.37 -9.65
CA ASN A 55 -2.93 -24.24 -8.25
C ASN A 55 -2.54 -25.46 -7.41
N ASN A 56 -2.71 -26.67 -7.95
CA ASN A 56 -2.35 -27.91 -7.27
C ASN A 56 -0.83 -28.05 -7.09
N GLU A 57 -0.04 -27.69 -8.11
CA GLU A 57 1.42 -27.65 -8.02
C GLU A 57 1.90 -26.65 -6.97
N ALA A 58 1.33 -25.43 -7.00
CA ALA A 58 1.65 -24.39 -6.01
C ALA A 58 1.28 -24.83 -4.58
N GLU A 59 0.10 -25.47 -4.40
CA GLU A 59 -0.33 -26.00 -3.10
C GLU A 59 0.60 -27.11 -2.61
N GLY A 60 1.07 -27.98 -3.51
CA GLY A 60 2.07 -29.01 -3.19
C GLY A 60 3.40 -28.46 -2.69
N LEU A 61 3.78 -27.27 -3.16
CA LEU A 61 5.04 -26.62 -2.81
C LEU A 61 4.92 -25.65 -1.62
N LYS A 62 3.75 -25.43 -1.06
CA LYS A 62 3.53 -24.36 -0.07
C LYS A 62 4.32 -24.53 1.23
N ASN A 63 4.80 -25.73 1.54
CA ASN A 63 5.65 -25.99 2.69
C ASN A 63 7.15 -25.76 2.40
N ASP A 64 7.53 -25.55 1.13
CA ASP A 64 8.87 -25.19 0.68
C ASP A 64 8.81 -23.89 -0.11
N GLN A 65 9.05 -22.80 0.59
CA GLN A 65 8.86 -21.48 0.02
C GLN A 65 9.90 -21.13 -1.05
N ASP A 66 11.12 -21.65 -0.95
CA ASP A 66 12.12 -21.42 -1.99
C ASP A 66 11.70 -22.15 -3.28
N ALA A 67 11.20 -23.37 -3.18
CA ALA A 67 10.65 -24.11 -4.32
C ALA A 67 9.40 -23.44 -4.90
N LEU A 68 8.49 -22.94 -4.04
CA LEU A 68 7.30 -22.21 -4.47
C LEU A 68 7.65 -20.91 -5.21
N ASN A 69 8.59 -20.13 -4.69
CA ASN A 69 9.03 -18.90 -5.37
C ASN A 69 9.69 -19.18 -6.71
N GLU A 70 10.50 -20.26 -6.78
CA GLU A 70 11.09 -20.68 -8.04
C GLU A 70 10.04 -21.16 -9.05
N PHE A 71 9.04 -21.91 -8.60
CA PHE A 71 7.88 -22.31 -9.40
C PHE A 71 7.15 -21.09 -9.98
N TYR A 72 6.87 -20.09 -9.16
CA TYR A 72 6.22 -18.85 -9.63
C TYR A 72 7.06 -18.08 -10.65
N LYS A 73 8.39 -18.06 -10.52
CA LYS A 73 9.27 -17.44 -11.51
C LYS A 73 9.28 -18.20 -12.84
N GLN A 74 9.29 -19.52 -12.78
CA GLN A 74 9.32 -20.37 -13.97
C GLN A 74 7.98 -20.41 -14.70
N PHE A 75 6.88 -20.37 -13.95
CA PHE A 75 5.52 -20.45 -14.45
C PHE A 75 4.67 -19.25 -13.99
N PRO A 76 5.05 -18.03 -14.39
CA PRO A 76 4.42 -16.83 -13.89
C PRO A 76 3.03 -16.62 -14.49
N ARG A 77 2.03 -16.36 -13.64
CA ARG A 77 0.69 -15.93 -14.04
C ARG A 77 0.54 -14.41 -14.01
N THR A 78 1.40 -13.72 -13.25
CA THR A 78 1.45 -12.27 -13.18
C THR A 78 2.88 -11.77 -13.37
N GLU A 79 3.05 -10.47 -13.67
CA GLU A 79 4.39 -9.86 -13.75
C GLU A 79 5.13 -9.98 -12.40
N GLU A 80 4.40 -9.85 -11.29
CA GLU A 80 4.96 -9.99 -9.94
C GLU A 80 5.51 -11.38 -9.70
N HIS A 81 4.85 -12.45 -10.21
CA HIS A 81 5.39 -13.80 -10.13
C HIS A 81 6.72 -13.94 -10.86
N ALA A 82 6.85 -13.35 -12.05
CA ALA A 82 8.05 -13.43 -12.86
C ALA A 82 9.27 -12.75 -12.22
N PHE A 83 9.04 -11.75 -11.38
CA PHE A 83 10.09 -10.91 -10.78
C PHE A 83 10.24 -11.11 -9.26
N ARG A 84 9.77 -12.22 -8.70
CA ARG A 84 9.98 -12.54 -7.27
C ARG A 84 11.47 -12.65 -6.94
N ASP A 85 11.92 -11.86 -5.96
CA ASP A 85 13.29 -11.90 -5.49
C ASP A 85 13.55 -13.16 -4.64
N GLU A 86 14.83 -13.58 -4.60
CA GLU A 86 15.25 -14.63 -3.69
C GLU A 86 15.19 -14.14 -2.24
N THR A 87 14.57 -14.96 -1.36
CA THR A 87 14.41 -14.64 0.06
C THR A 87 15.74 -14.40 0.79
N LYS A 88 16.83 -14.99 0.29
CA LYS A 88 18.17 -14.92 0.90
C LYS A 88 18.83 -13.54 0.85
N ASN A 89 18.39 -12.66 -0.04
CA ASN A 89 18.98 -11.34 -0.25
C ASN A 89 18.17 -10.19 0.37
N SER A 90 17.04 -10.47 0.99
CA SER A 90 16.19 -9.47 1.62
C SER A 90 16.41 -9.43 3.14
N ILE A 91 16.37 -8.21 3.71
CA ILE A 91 16.29 -8.00 5.15
C ILE A 91 14.89 -8.30 5.71
N PHE A 92 13.87 -8.39 4.84
CA PHE A 92 12.50 -8.66 5.21
C PHE A 92 12.12 -10.11 4.89
N ASN A 93 11.15 -10.66 5.64
CA ASN A 93 10.59 -11.97 5.37
C ASN A 93 9.72 -11.93 4.11
N LEU A 94 10.32 -12.17 2.95
CA LEU A 94 9.63 -12.14 1.65
C LEU A 94 8.56 -13.24 1.54
N VAL A 95 8.71 -14.36 2.24
CA VAL A 95 7.70 -15.42 2.30
C VAL A 95 6.36 -14.86 2.74
N LYS A 96 6.33 -14.24 3.92
CA LYS A 96 5.10 -13.65 4.46
C LYS A 96 4.56 -12.52 3.59
N ILE A 97 5.45 -11.72 3.00
CA ILE A 97 5.05 -10.64 2.09
C ILE A 97 4.36 -11.20 0.85
N TYR A 98 4.92 -12.24 0.23
CA TYR A 98 4.33 -12.85 -0.95
C TYR A 98 3.02 -13.58 -0.61
N GLU A 99 2.93 -14.29 0.51
CA GLU A 99 1.66 -14.85 0.98
C GLU A 99 0.57 -13.79 1.13
N GLN A 100 0.93 -12.61 1.66
CA GLN A 100 -0.02 -11.51 1.80
C GLN A 100 -0.41 -10.90 0.45
N ILE A 101 0.53 -10.76 -0.48
CA ILE A 101 0.25 -10.27 -1.85
C ILE A 101 -0.70 -11.24 -2.55
N ASP A 102 -0.39 -12.54 -2.52
CA ASP A 102 -1.23 -13.57 -3.14
C ASP A 102 -2.65 -13.58 -2.54
N TYR A 103 -2.76 -13.48 -1.21
CA TYR A 103 -4.05 -13.35 -0.53
C TYR A 103 -4.81 -12.09 -0.98
N ASN A 104 -4.13 -10.95 -1.03
CA ASN A 104 -4.76 -9.69 -1.45
C ASN A 104 -5.25 -9.74 -2.91
N GLU A 105 -4.53 -10.41 -3.80
CA GLU A 105 -4.95 -10.61 -5.19
C GLU A 105 -6.19 -11.52 -5.28
N GLU A 106 -6.18 -12.66 -4.59
CA GLU A 106 -7.31 -13.59 -4.53
C GLU A 106 -8.57 -12.91 -3.98
N MET A 107 -8.39 -12.14 -2.91
CA MET A 107 -9.49 -11.46 -2.21
C MET A 107 -9.79 -10.05 -2.74
N SER A 108 -9.10 -9.58 -3.77
CA SER A 108 -9.20 -8.20 -4.27
C SER A 108 -10.63 -7.75 -4.60
N ARG A 109 -11.50 -8.68 -4.96
CA ARG A 109 -12.92 -8.42 -5.24
C ARG A 109 -13.79 -8.32 -3.98
N THR A 110 -13.32 -8.85 -2.86
CA THR A 110 -14.06 -8.95 -1.59
C THR A 110 -13.53 -8.04 -0.49
N LEU A 111 -12.26 -7.61 -0.57
CA LEU A 111 -11.60 -6.78 0.43
C LEU A 111 -12.16 -5.35 0.54
N GLY A 112 -13.03 -4.93 -0.39
CA GLY A 112 -13.72 -3.65 -0.29
C GLY A 112 -12.82 -2.42 -0.44
N VAL A 113 -11.62 -2.58 -1.03
CA VAL A 113 -10.72 -1.43 -1.29
C VAL A 113 -11.38 -0.51 -2.31
N THR A 114 -11.56 0.74 -1.91
CA THR A 114 -12.18 1.78 -2.73
C THR A 114 -11.14 2.81 -3.16
N THR A 115 -11.04 3.03 -4.46
CA THR A 115 -10.26 4.16 -4.99
C THR A 115 -11.10 5.43 -4.95
N GLY A 116 -10.51 6.56 -4.54
CA GLY A 116 -11.25 7.81 -4.43
C GLY A 116 -10.37 9.02 -4.11
N ASN A 117 -11.03 10.11 -3.77
CA ASN A 117 -10.39 11.36 -3.35
C ASN A 117 -11.10 11.94 -2.14
N PHE A 118 -10.39 12.81 -1.41
CA PHE A 118 -10.96 13.66 -0.36
C PHE A 118 -11.29 15.04 -0.92
N GLN A 119 -12.31 15.66 -0.37
CA GLN A 119 -12.74 17.01 -0.76
C GLN A 119 -13.29 17.78 0.45
N TRP A 120 -12.95 19.06 0.54
CA TRP A 120 -13.61 19.96 1.48
C TRP A 120 -15.08 20.12 1.15
N VAL A 121 -15.95 20.04 2.15
CA VAL A 121 -17.40 20.24 1.99
C VAL A 121 -17.65 21.63 1.40
N ASN A 122 -18.41 21.68 0.32
CA ASN A 122 -18.72 22.91 -0.44
C ASN A 122 -17.47 23.68 -0.94
N GLY A 123 -16.31 23.03 -1.03
CA GLY A 123 -15.04 23.65 -1.40
C GLY A 123 -14.47 24.61 -0.34
N ILE A 124 -15.05 24.67 0.85
CA ILE A 124 -14.62 25.56 1.93
C ILE A 124 -13.45 24.93 2.67
N LYS A 125 -12.25 25.47 2.45
CA LYS A 125 -11.03 24.98 3.12
C LYS A 125 -11.15 25.09 4.65
N ASP A 126 -10.50 24.11 5.34
CA ASP A 126 -10.49 24.01 6.80
C ASP A 126 -11.88 23.79 7.45
N SER A 127 -12.86 23.35 6.65
CA SER A 127 -14.16 22.88 7.09
C SER A 127 -14.16 21.36 7.36
N GLN A 128 -15.25 20.70 7.09
CA GLN A 128 -15.31 19.23 7.05
C GLN A 128 -14.81 18.68 5.72
N VAL A 129 -14.33 17.45 5.73
CA VAL A 129 -13.88 16.70 4.56
C VAL A 129 -14.81 15.52 4.33
N ILE A 130 -15.09 15.22 3.08
CA ILE A 130 -15.77 14.00 2.64
C ILE A 130 -14.85 13.18 1.76
N PHE A 131 -14.98 11.86 1.85
CA PHE A 131 -14.39 10.92 0.89
C PHE A 131 -15.44 10.59 -0.17
N TYR A 132 -15.06 10.60 -1.43
CA TYR A 132 -15.92 10.18 -2.53
C TYR A 132 -15.19 9.17 -3.43
N PRO A 133 -15.85 8.06 -3.78
CA PRO A 133 -15.30 7.09 -4.70
C PRO A 133 -15.06 7.68 -6.08
N ASP A 134 -13.90 7.39 -6.66
CA ASP A 134 -13.51 7.81 -8.00
C ASP A 134 -12.51 6.78 -8.55
N GLN A 135 -12.79 6.13 -9.66
CA GLN A 135 -11.90 5.15 -10.28
C GLN A 135 -10.53 5.74 -10.67
N LYS A 136 -10.45 7.06 -10.89
CA LYS A 136 -9.22 7.81 -11.16
C LYS A 136 -8.68 8.52 -9.92
N GLY A 137 -9.22 8.19 -8.75
CA GLY A 137 -8.79 8.74 -7.49
C GLY A 137 -7.33 8.41 -7.17
N ARG A 138 -6.73 9.21 -6.32
CA ARG A 138 -5.34 9.06 -5.91
C ARG A 138 -5.15 8.24 -4.63
N PHE A 139 -6.22 8.01 -3.90
CA PHE A 139 -6.23 7.25 -2.66
C PHE A 139 -6.83 5.87 -2.88
N LYS A 140 -6.23 4.86 -2.27
CA LYS A 140 -6.83 3.54 -2.06
C LYS A 140 -7.18 3.44 -0.58
N VAL A 141 -8.43 3.12 -0.29
CA VAL A 141 -8.97 3.11 1.07
C VAL A 141 -9.69 1.78 1.31
N SER A 142 -9.29 1.05 2.33
CA SER A 142 -9.95 -0.20 2.77
C SER A 142 -10.89 0.01 3.96
N TRP A 143 -10.71 1.09 4.71
CA TRP A 143 -11.58 1.41 5.83
C TRP A 143 -11.95 2.90 5.85
N VAL A 144 -13.25 3.16 5.88
CA VAL A 144 -13.82 4.50 6.07
C VAL A 144 -14.38 4.54 7.49
N PRO A 145 -13.93 5.46 8.36
CA PRO A 145 -14.39 5.50 9.75
C PRO A 145 -15.89 5.80 9.83
N PRO A 146 -16.60 5.26 10.84
CA PRO A 146 -17.97 5.64 11.13
C PRO A 146 -18.13 7.15 11.28
N GLN A 147 -19.32 7.67 10.98
CA GLN A 147 -19.57 9.12 10.91
C GLN A 147 -19.16 9.87 12.19
N GLN A 148 -19.33 9.24 13.38
CA GLN A 148 -18.95 9.83 14.66
C GLN A 148 -17.42 9.98 14.84
N LEU A 149 -16.61 9.26 14.07
CA LEU A 149 -15.16 9.35 14.10
C LEU A 149 -14.61 10.27 12.98
N GLN A 150 -15.45 10.62 12.00
CA GLN A 150 -15.01 11.49 10.90
C GLN A 150 -14.85 12.93 11.36
N ASN A 151 -13.85 13.63 10.82
CA ASN A 151 -13.61 15.05 11.03
C ASN A 151 -13.45 15.46 12.50
N ARG A 152 -12.96 14.57 13.35
CA ARG A 152 -12.72 14.88 14.77
C ARG A 152 -11.46 15.72 14.91
N VAL A 153 -11.63 17.02 14.93
CA VAL A 153 -10.58 18.02 15.08
C VAL A 153 -10.83 18.83 16.35
N ILE A 154 -9.83 18.94 17.21
CA ILE A 154 -9.89 19.66 18.47
C ILE A 154 -9.13 20.97 18.32
N LEU A 155 -9.79 22.10 18.53
CA LEU A 155 -9.17 23.42 18.49
C LEU A 155 -8.73 23.85 19.90
N LYS A 156 -7.41 24.08 20.07
CA LYS A 156 -6.83 24.58 21.31
C LYS A 156 -5.86 25.73 21.00
N ASN A 157 -6.11 26.91 21.59
CA ASN A 157 -5.27 28.10 21.41
C ASN A 157 -4.94 28.43 19.94
N GLY A 158 -5.94 28.32 19.06
CA GLY A 158 -5.78 28.60 17.63
C GLY A 158 -5.06 27.51 16.83
N VAL A 159 -4.66 26.40 17.45
CA VAL A 159 -4.05 25.24 16.79
C VAL A 159 -5.04 24.07 16.77
N ARG A 160 -5.12 23.40 15.62
CA ARG A 160 -5.94 22.19 15.42
C ARG A 160 -5.14 20.95 15.77
N TYR A 161 -5.77 20.03 16.50
CA TYR A 161 -5.22 18.74 16.94
C TYR A 161 -6.12 17.60 16.46
N PRO A 162 -5.55 16.40 16.22
CA PRO A 162 -6.32 15.23 15.89
C PRO A 162 -7.17 14.78 17.09
N GLY A 163 -8.42 14.39 16.85
CA GLY A 163 -9.31 13.86 17.89
C GLY A 163 -9.26 12.34 18.05
N ASN A 164 -8.62 11.65 17.07
CA ASN A 164 -8.54 10.19 17.00
C ASN A 164 -7.09 9.66 17.08
N GLU A 165 -6.21 10.36 17.78
CA GLU A 165 -4.80 9.96 17.92
C GLU A 165 -4.59 8.58 18.56
N HIS A 166 -5.59 8.10 19.28
CA HIS A 166 -5.63 6.78 19.92
C HIS A 166 -5.99 5.65 18.93
N ILE A 167 -6.62 5.95 17.80
CA ILE A 167 -7.06 4.95 16.81
C ILE A 167 -5.93 4.60 15.85
N GLY A 168 -5.15 5.58 15.40
CA GLY A 168 -4.12 5.34 14.40
C GLY A 168 -3.24 6.55 14.13
N SER A 169 -2.41 6.43 13.10
CA SER A 169 -1.54 7.51 12.63
C SER A 169 -1.19 7.32 11.16
N PHE A 170 -0.69 8.38 10.55
CA PHE A 170 -0.17 8.37 9.20
C PHE A 170 1.35 8.43 9.19
N GLY A 171 1.97 7.70 8.26
CA GLY A 171 3.36 7.85 7.85
C GLY A 171 3.44 8.55 6.50
N CYS A 172 4.37 9.49 6.31
CA CYS A 172 4.48 10.22 5.06
C CYS A 172 5.93 10.49 4.66
N ASP A 173 6.26 10.13 3.42
CA ASP A 173 7.42 10.64 2.68
C ASP A 173 6.94 11.66 1.64
N SER A 174 7.30 12.92 1.83
CA SER A 174 6.88 14.01 0.96
C SER A 174 7.98 14.44 -0.02
N TYR A 175 7.61 15.18 -1.06
CA TYR A 175 8.56 15.83 -1.95
C TYR A 175 8.38 17.35 -1.94
N ASP A 176 9.49 18.08 -2.12
CA ASP A 176 9.49 19.54 -2.04
C ASP A 176 9.40 20.22 -3.40
N ILE A 177 9.88 19.58 -4.47
CA ILE A 177 9.98 20.19 -5.82
C ILE A 177 8.93 19.58 -6.72
N SER A 178 8.11 20.41 -7.33
CA SER A 178 7.03 19.99 -8.22
C SER A 178 7.52 19.49 -9.57
N GLY A 179 8.61 20.06 -10.10
CA GLY A 179 9.21 19.70 -11.39
C GLY A 179 10.56 19.01 -11.26
N THR A 180 10.83 18.08 -12.16
CA THR A 180 12.16 17.50 -12.39
C THR A 180 12.54 17.69 -13.84
N VAL A 181 13.83 17.82 -14.12
CA VAL A 181 14.35 18.03 -15.50
C VAL A 181 13.89 16.90 -16.42
N ASP A 182 13.76 15.69 -15.90
CA ASP A 182 13.43 14.48 -16.67
C ASP A 182 11.93 14.12 -16.64
N GLY A 183 11.06 14.92 -15.99
CA GLY A 183 9.64 14.60 -15.82
C GLY A 183 9.34 13.40 -14.89
N GLU A 184 10.36 12.67 -14.43
CA GLU A 184 10.28 11.47 -13.58
C GLU A 184 10.75 11.80 -12.16
N GLY A 185 9.98 12.58 -11.43
CA GLY A 185 10.30 12.84 -10.02
C GLY A 185 9.73 11.78 -9.08
N SER A 186 10.38 11.60 -7.92
CA SER A 186 9.86 10.73 -6.85
C SER A 186 8.41 11.05 -6.52
N LYS A 187 7.57 10.04 -6.36
CA LYS A 187 6.20 10.19 -5.85
C LYS A 187 6.23 10.55 -4.37
N GLY A 188 5.20 11.25 -3.91
CA GLY A 188 4.93 11.34 -2.49
C GLY A 188 4.13 10.14 -2.03
N ALA A 189 4.40 9.67 -0.81
CA ALA A 189 3.72 8.55 -0.19
C ALA A 189 3.05 8.93 1.13
N LEU A 190 1.82 8.46 1.34
CA LEU A 190 1.10 8.54 2.61
C LEU A 190 0.45 7.20 2.88
N HIS A 191 0.73 6.62 4.05
CA HIS A 191 0.10 5.40 4.51
C HIS A 191 -0.57 5.63 5.86
N GLY A 192 -1.81 5.15 6.00
CA GLY A 192 -2.54 5.16 7.26
C GLY A 192 -2.49 3.79 7.91
N LEU A 193 -2.12 3.74 9.19
CA LEU A 193 -2.07 2.53 10.00
C LEU A 193 -2.93 2.71 11.25
N THR A 194 -3.86 1.80 11.49
CA THR A 194 -4.61 1.73 12.75
C THR A 194 -3.81 1.00 13.83
N LYS A 195 -4.11 1.32 15.07
CA LYS A 195 -3.63 0.62 16.26
C LYS A 195 -4.73 -0.29 16.79
N PHE A 196 -4.41 -1.15 17.74
CA PHE A 196 -5.43 -1.76 18.56
C PHE A 196 -6.15 -0.68 19.39
N SER A 197 -7.46 -0.62 19.27
CA SER A 197 -8.31 0.32 20.01
C SER A 197 -9.66 -0.31 20.32
N MET A 198 -10.45 0.32 21.19
CA MET A 198 -11.82 -0.09 21.50
C MET A 198 -12.86 0.54 20.57
N GLU A 199 -12.42 1.32 19.61
CA GLU A 199 -13.28 1.94 18.60
C GLU A 199 -13.60 0.95 17.47
N ASP A 200 -14.59 1.27 16.64
CA ASP A 200 -14.95 0.53 15.44
C ASP A 200 -13.95 0.82 14.31
N ALA A 201 -12.78 0.21 14.45
CA ALA A 201 -11.66 0.32 13.52
C ALA A 201 -10.93 -1.03 13.42
N PRO A 202 -10.38 -1.38 12.24
CA PRO A 202 -9.54 -2.57 12.11
C PRO A 202 -8.30 -2.42 13.00
N ALA A 203 -7.88 -3.49 13.66
CA ALA A 203 -6.71 -3.45 14.56
C ALA A 203 -5.42 -3.70 13.77
N ASN A 204 -4.39 -2.90 14.03
CA ASN A 204 -3.04 -3.05 13.48
C ASN A 204 -3.00 -3.22 11.94
N SER A 205 -3.84 -2.48 11.22
CA SER A 205 -4.04 -2.66 9.78
C SER A 205 -3.71 -1.39 9.00
N PHE A 206 -3.08 -1.55 7.85
CA PHE A 206 -2.98 -0.48 6.87
C PHE A 206 -4.37 -0.27 6.23
N PHE A 207 -4.89 0.93 6.31
CA PHE A 207 -6.23 1.26 5.82
C PHE A 207 -6.26 2.27 4.68
N LEU A 208 -5.15 2.95 4.41
CA LEU A 208 -5.06 3.95 3.37
C LEU A 208 -3.66 3.92 2.73
N GLU A 209 -3.66 3.93 1.41
CA GLU A 209 -2.49 4.17 0.57
C GLU A 209 -2.74 5.40 -0.32
N TYR A 210 -1.75 6.28 -0.38
CA TYR A 210 -1.64 7.32 -1.38
C TYR A 210 -0.21 7.33 -1.91
N LEU A 211 -0.04 6.96 -3.16
CA LEU A 211 1.26 6.94 -3.84
C LEU A 211 1.13 7.69 -5.16
N SER A 212 1.35 9.00 -5.15
CA SER A 212 1.09 9.84 -6.29
C SER A 212 2.06 11.02 -6.39
N ARG A 213 2.17 11.55 -7.59
CA ARG A 213 2.86 12.81 -7.86
C ARG A 213 1.92 13.73 -8.64
N PRO A 214 1.04 14.48 -7.96
CA PRO A 214 0.20 15.47 -8.62
C PRO A 214 1.06 16.60 -9.25
N PRO A 215 0.48 17.41 -10.15
CA PRO A 215 1.21 18.45 -10.90
C PRO A 215 1.97 19.45 -10.04
N THR A 216 1.52 19.69 -8.80
CA THR A 216 2.23 20.57 -7.85
C THR A 216 2.31 19.92 -6.47
N ALA A 217 3.36 20.23 -5.72
CA ALA A 217 3.53 19.76 -4.35
C ALA A 217 2.41 20.27 -3.42
N GLU A 218 1.87 21.44 -3.70
CA GLU A 218 0.76 22.02 -2.94
C GLU A 218 -0.52 21.18 -3.04
N ILE A 219 -0.79 20.56 -4.20
CA ILE A 219 -1.91 19.62 -4.33
C ILE A 219 -1.68 18.39 -3.45
N PHE A 220 -0.45 17.85 -3.43
CA PHE A 220 -0.10 16.76 -2.54
C PHE A 220 -0.30 17.15 -1.07
N PHE A 221 0.15 18.33 -0.67
CA PHE A 221 0.01 18.81 0.72
C PHE A 221 -1.44 18.98 1.12
N GLU A 222 -2.28 19.49 0.21
CA GLU A 222 -3.71 19.65 0.45
C GLU A 222 -4.42 18.28 0.54
N ASP A 223 -4.07 17.33 -0.33
CA ASP A 223 -4.59 15.97 -0.29
C ASP A 223 -4.24 15.29 1.06
N VAL A 224 -2.98 15.39 1.50
CA VAL A 224 -2.55 14.88 2.80
C VAL A 224 -3.35 15.53 3.92
N LEU A 225 -3.46 16.86 3.94
CA LEU A 225 -4.21 17.58 4.98
C LEU A 225 -5.68 17.13 5.03
N MET A 226 -6.33 16.96 3.89
CA MET A 226 -7.72 16.49 3.85
C MET A 226 -7.85 15.09 4.43
N ALA A 227 -6.94 14.17 4.11
CA ALA A 227 -6.94 12.83 4.70
C ALA A 227 -6.77 12.88 6.24
N LEU A 228 -5.82 13.69 6.73
CA LEU A 228 -5.61 13.88 8.17
C LEU A 228 -6.86 14.40 8.90
N VAL A 229 -7.53 15.38 8.30
CA VAL A 229 -8.75 15.98 8.87
C VAL A 229 -9.89 14.97 8.87
N PHE A 230 -10.10 14.27 7.74
CA PHE A 230 -11.17 13.28 7.61
C PHE A 230 -11.07 12.17 8.66
N TYR A 231 -9.87 11.62 8.85
CA TYR A 231 -9.64 10.57 9.84
C TYR A 231 -9.44 11.11 11.26
N GLY A 232 -9.14 12.38 11.42
CA GLY A 232 -8.82 12.97 12.72
C GLY A 232 -7.57 12.36 13.37
N MET A 233 -6.61 11.87 12.58
CA MET A 233 -5.42 11.16 13.03
C MET A 233 -4.12 11.96 12.80
N PRO A 234 -3.09 11.80 13.65
CA PRO A 234 -1.83 12.50 13.50
C PRO A 234 -0.96 11.90 12.39
N ILE A 235 0.08 12.65 12.00
CA ILE A 235 1.05 12.25 10.98
C ILE A 235 2.48 12.32 11.52
N LEU A 236 3.28 11.29 11.24
CA LEU A 236 4.72 11.31 11.32
C LEU A 236 5.28 11.44 9.89
N ALA A 237 5.79 12.61 9.55
CA ALA A 237 6.35 12.86 8.23
C ALA A 237 7.86 13.02 8.30
N GLU A 238 8.54 12.66 7.19
CA GLU A 238 9.96 12.96 7.02
C GLU A 238 10.18 14.48 7.00
N ASN A 239 11.14 14.97 7.80
CA ASN A 239 11.43 16.38 7.92
C ASN A 239 12.69 16.83 7.16
N ASN A 240 13.37 15.95 6.43
CA ASN A 240 14.46 16.32 5.51
C ASN A 240 13.92 17.17 4.35
N LYS A 241 12.63 17.02 4.04
CA LYS A 241 11.88 17.83 3.07
C LYS A 241 10.70 18.50 3.80
N PRO A 242 10.94 19.63 4.50
CA PRO A 242 10.02 20.12 5.53
C PRO A 242 8.82 20.92 4.99
N ARG A 243 8.66 21.12 3.67
CA ARG A 243 7.60 21.98 3.10
C ARG A 243 6.20 21.54 3.50
N LEU A 244 5.90 20.24 3.52
CA LEU A 244 4.62 19.71 4.01
C LEU A 244 4.38 20.14 5.46
N LEU A 245 5.37 19.97 6.34
CA LEU A 245 5.23 20.30 7.77
C LEU A 245 5.04 21.80 8.00
N TYR A 246 5.76 22.66 7.26
CA TYR A 246 5.49 24.10 7.24
C TYR A 246 4.12 24.45 6.68
N TYR A 247 3.65 23.71 5.69
CA TYR A 247 2.29 23.89 5.15
C TYR A 247 1.23 23.60 6.23
N LEU A 248 1.33 22.45 6.92
CA LEU A 248 0.43 22.10 8.02
C LEU A 248 0.46 23.17 9.13
N ARG A 249 1.65 23.63 9.52
CA ARG A 249 1.81 24.68 10.53
C ARG A 249 1.13 25.98 10.12
N ARG A 250 1.38 26.47 8.90
CA ARG A 250 0.78 27.72 8.38
C ARG A 250 -0.74 27.67 8.30
N ARG A 251 -1.31 26.47 8.03
CA ARG A 251 -2.74 26.23 8.02
C ARG A 251 -3.35 26.05 9.41
N GLY A 252 -2.54 26.11 10.48
CA GLY A 252 -2.99 25.93 11.86
C GLY A 252 -3.15 24.47 12.30
N TYR A 253 -2.55 23.50 11.57
CA TYR A 253 -2.59 22.06 11.86
C TYR A 253 -1.28 21.52 12.43
N ARG A 254 -0.44 22.38 13.05
CA ARG A 254 0.80 21.89 13.70
C ARG A 254 0.53 20.76 14.70
N GLY A 255 -0.62 20.77 15.35
CA GLY A 255 -1.01 19.74 16.32
C GLY A 255 -1.18 18.34 15.72
N PHE A 256 -1.38 18.22 14.41
CA PHE A 256 -1.41 16.94 13.71
C PHE A 256 -0.01 16.37 13.47
N SER A 257 1.02 17.20 13.37
CA SER A 257 2.39 16.76 13.13
C SER A 257 3.00 16.20 14.40
N MET A 258 3.29 14.90 14.41
CA MET A 258 3.99 14.22 15.51
C MET A 258 5.44 14.70 15.63
N ASN A 259 5.95 14.70 16.81
CA ASN A 259 7.40 14.79 17.02
C ASN A 259 8.01 13.39 16.92
N ARG A 260 9.31 13.33 16.63
CA ARG A 260 10.02 12.05 16.61
C ARG A 260 9.88 11.30 17.94
N PRO A 261 9.56 9.99 17.93
CA PRO A 261 9.24 9.25 19.15
C PRO A 261 10.47 8.91 20.00
N ASP A 262 11.67 8.91 19.42
CA ASP A 262 12.93 8.55 20.08
C ASP A 262 13.51 9.66 20.97
N LYS A 263 12.93 10.87 20.95
CA LYS A 263 13.37 12.01 21.75
C LYS A 263 12.25 12.60 22.60
N THR A 264 12.59 12.91 23.85
CA THR A 264 11.72 13.72 24.72
C THR A 264 11.67 15.16 24.23
N TRP A 265 10.57 15.88 24.52
CA TRP A 265 10.38 17.29 24.12
C TRP A 265 11.56 18.19 24.42
N ASN A 266 12.20 18.02 25.59
CA ASN A 266 13.35 18.86 25.99
C ASN A 266 14.60 18.65 25.15
N LYS A 267 14.72 17.48 24.51
CA LYS A 267 15.85 17.10 23.65
C LYS A 267 15.64 17.45 22.17
N LEU A 268 14.45 17.93 21.80
CA LEU A 268 14.16 18.38 20.45
C LEU A 268 14.82 19.73 20.18
N SER A 269 15.34 19.92 18.97
CA SER A 269 15.79 21.20 18.46
C SER A 269 14.64 22.21 18.33
N VAL A 270 14.95 23.48 18.17
CA VAL A 270 13.93 24.52 17.96
C VAL A 270 13.12 24.23 16.71
N ALA A 271 13.77 23.82 15.61
CA ALA A 271 13.08 23.48 14.37
C ALA A 271 12.15 22.25 14.53
N GLU A 272 12.61 21.20 15.21
CA GLU A 272 11.77 20.01 15.49
C GLU A 272 10.54 20.37 16.34
N LYS A 273 10.67 21.23 17.33
CA LYS A 273 9.53 21.74 18.12
C LYS A 273 8.56 22.53 17.28
N GLU A 274 9.09 23.30 16.33
CA GLU A 274 8.30 24.18 15.47
C GLU A 274 7.43 23.43 14.49
N ILE A 275 7.96 22.41 13.81
CA ILE A 275 7.25 21.71 12.72
C ILE A 275 6.98 20.22 13.00
N GLY A 276 7.72 19.58 13.88
CA GLY A 276 7.65 18.12 14.13
C GLY A 276 8.38 17.30 13.07
N GLY A 277 7.91 16.07 12.87
CA GLY A 277 8.47 15.13 11.92
C GLY A 277 9.69 14.37 12.44
N ILE A 278 10.27 13.52 11.59
CA ILE A 278 11.43 12.70 11.89
C ILE A 278 12.46 12.82 10.75
N PRO A 279 13.76 13.05 11.04
CA PRO A 279 14.77 12.98 10.00
C PRO A 279 15.01 11.53 9.58
N ASN A 280 15.21 11.29 8.29
CA ASN A 280 15.57 9.98 7.75
C ASN A 280 17.00 9.98 7.17
N SER A 281 17.89 10.75 7.80
CA SER A 281 19.27 10.94 7.32
C SER A 281 20.31 10.10 8.07
N SER A 282 20.01 9.63 9.29
CA SER A 282 20.94 8.81 10.07
C SER A 282 20.68 7.33 9.86
N GLU A 283 21.73 6.54 9.85
CA GLU A 283 21.66 5.08 9.71
C GLU A 283 20.86 4.44 10.85
N ASP A 284 21.04 4.93 12.08
CA ASP A 284 20.30 4.44 13.26
C ASP A 284 18.77 4.56 13.08
N ILE A 285 18.30 5.67 12.51
CA ILE A 285 16.86 5.87 12.25
C ILE A 285 16.36 4.94 11.15
N LYS A 286 17.14 4.76 10.09
CA LYS A 286 16.78 3.81 9.01
C LYS A 286 16.70 2.38 9.53
N GLN A 287 17.68 1.97 10.36
CA GLN A 287 17.67 0.65 10.99
C GLN A 287 16.48 0.49 11.95
N ALA A 288 16.14 1.51 12.72
CA ALA A 288 14.95 1.47 13.58
C ALA A 288 13.65 1.36 12.78
N HIS A 289 13.54 2.05 11.64
CA HIS A 289 12.40 1.90 10.73
C HIS A 289 12.34 0.50 10.12
N ALA A 290 13.48 -0.03 9.64
CA ALA A 290 13.56 -1.38 9.08
C ALA A 290 13.16 -2.44 10.12
N ALA A 291 13.65 -2.32 11.36
CA ALA A 291 13.29 -3.22 12.46
C ALA A 291 11.79 -3.15 12.81
N ALA A 292 11.19 -1.96 12.79
CA ALA A 292 9.75 -1.79 13.04
C ALA A 292 8.91 -2.43 11.92
N ILE A 293 9.33 -2.31 10.65
CA ILE A 293 8.68 -2.96 9.51
C ILE A 293 8.82 -4.47 9.62
N GLU A 294 10.01 -4.98 9.95
CA GLU A 294 10.25 -6.42 10.13
C GLU A 294 9.37 -6.99 11.25
N MET A 295 9.28 -6.31 12.40
CA MET A 295 8.37 -6.70 13.47
C MET A 295 6.92 -6.77 13.01
N TYR A 296 6.46 -5.75 12.30
CA TYR A 296 5.10 -5.72 11.76
C TYR A 296 4.84 -6.90 10.82
N ILE A 297 5.77 -7.19 9.91
CA ILE A 297 5.68 -8.32 8.98
C ILE A 297 5.60 -9.64 9.77
N GLN A 298 6.43 -9.82 10.78
CA GLN A 298 6.44 -11.05 11.59
C GLN A 298 5.14 -11.25 12.38
N GLU A 299 4.56 -10.18 12.90
CA GLU A 299 3.41 -10.25 13.80
C GLU A 299 2.06 -10.21 13.05
N HIS A 300 1.98 -9.52 11.91
CA HIS A 300 0.70 -9.18 11.29
C HIS A 300 0.55 -9.59 9.82
N VAL A 301 1.59 -10.07 9.17
CA VAL A 301 1.57 -10.41 7.73
C VAL A 301 1.66 -11.92 7.53
N GLY A 302 0.94 -12.46 6.54
CA GLY A 302 1.00 -13.87 6.16
C GLY A 302 0.34 -14.86 7.15
N HIS A 303 -0.62 -14.44 7.96
CA HIS A 303 -1.35 -15.33 8.90
C HIS A 303 -2.70 -15.76 8.32
N LYS A 304 -2.70 -16.76 7.45
CA LYS A 304 -3.95 -17.36 6.94
C LYS A 304 -4.74 -18.03 8.08
N GLY A 305 -5.97 -17.60 8.30
CA GLY A 305 -6.91 -18.27 9.18
C GLY A 305 -7.24 -17.57 10.50
N ASP A 306 -6.47 -16.59 10.94
CA ASP A 306 -6.68 -15.95 12.26
C ASP A 306 -7.59 -14.71 12.21
N GLY A 307 -8.19 -14.40 11.05
CA GLY A 307 -9.01 -13.19 10.88
C GLY A 307 -8.21 -11.87 11.00
N VAL A 308 -6.90 -11.95 11.03
CA VAL A 308 -5.96 -10.85 11.23
C VAL A 308 -5.38 -10.34 9.91
N TYR A 309 -5.88 -10.82 8.78
CA TYR A 309 -5.56 -10.17 7.52
C TYR A 309 -6.11 -8.76 7.56
N GLY A 310 -5.29 -7.87 8.07
CA GLY A 310 -5.49 -6.47 7.87
C GLY A 310 -5.55 -6.21 6.38
N ASN A 311 -6.60 -5.57 5.99
CA ASN A 311 -6.83 -5.09 4.62
C ASN A 311 -5.68 -4.23 4.12
#